data_975972d92bd2d0a6e7be5fc76979cb28
#
_entry.id   975972d92bd2d0a6e7be5fc76979cb28
#
_cell.length_a   1.000
_cell.length_b   1.000
_cell.length_c   1.000
_cell.angle_alpha   90.00
_cell.angle_beta   90.00
_cell.angle_gamma   90.00
#
_symmetry.space_group_name_H-M   'P 1'
#
loop_
_entity.id
_entity.type
_entity.pdbx_description
1 polymer ?
#
loop_
_entity_poly.entity_id
_entity_poly.type
_entity_poly.pdbx_seq_one_letter_code
_entity_poly.pdbx_strand_id
1 'polypeptide(L)'
;IINPSESVEIGDNCGIGADVMIWTHGAWLDVLDGFPADFGPVRLGKNVWLPARSIVLPNVSVGDNVVIGINSIINRDLPSGCFAAGSPCKVIKEKVYPKKVTPSEQSILIKNIVGKWYDLHETKGIDGVQTKYETGKIKLIQGKNITIYDIENRVIEGYVNNISEDLRDFLRRNGIKIYTDRGFTSMTPTWMNK
;
A
#
# COMPACT_ATOMS: atom_id res chain seq x y z
N ILE A 1 12.27 8.63 -7.61
CA ILE A 1 13.48 9.38 -7.25
C ILE A 1 13.22 10.10 -5.94
N ILE A 2 14.15 10.00 -5.00
CA ILE A 2 14.19 10.84 -3.79
C ILE A 2 15.48 11.67 -3.89
N ASN A 3 15.35 12.98 -3.86
CA ASN A 3 16.49 13.88 -3.84
C ASN A 3 16.62 14.50 -2.44
N PRO A 4 17.59 14.05 -1.62
CA PRO A 4 17.70 14.42 -0.21
C PRO A 4 18.77 15.51 0.04
N SER A 5 18.69 16.64 -0.63
CA SER A 5 19.54 17.81 -0.29
C SER A 5 19.21 18.32 1.12
N GLU A 6 17.96 18.19 1.51
CA GLU A 6 17.45 18.37 2.87
C GLU A 6 16.81 17.07 3.37
N SER A 7 16.31 17.04 4.60
CA SER A 7 15.77 15.83 5.20
C SER A 7 14.47 15.35 4.52
N VAL A 8 14.35 14.04 4.37
CA VAL A 8 13.11 13.37 3.95
C VAL A 8 12.70 12.40 5.04
N GLU A 9 11.55 12.62 5.65
CA GLU A 9 10.98 11.76 6.68
C GLU A 9 9.74 11.05 6.10
N ILE A 10 9.69 9.72 6.21
CA ILE A 10 8.56 8.91 5.73
C ILE A 10 8.08 8.05 6.88
N GLY A 11 6.85 8.28 7.30
CA GLY A 11 6.20 7.52 8.37
C GLY A 11 5.86 6.08 7.99
N ASP A 12 5.35 5.33 8.95
CA ASP A 12 5.05 3.92 8.82
C ASP A 12 3.95 3.65 7.78
N ASN A 13 4.05 2.50 7.11
CA ASN A 13 3.05 1.97 6.18
C ASN A 13 2.72 2.90 5.00
N CYS A 14 3.68 3.73 4.57
CA CYS A 14 3.52 4.55 3.37
C CYS A 14 3.66 3.71 2.10
N GLY A 15 2.84 4.02 1.09
CA GLY A 15 2.91 3.45 -0.24
C GLY A 15 3.55 4.46 -1.21
N ILE A 16 4.70 4.10 -1.78
CA ILE A 16 5.39 4.91 -2.78
C ILE A 16 5.29 4.18 -4.12
N GLY A 17 4.52 4.75 -5.03
CA GLY A 17 4.25 4.18 -6.35
C GLY A 17 5.40 4.35 -7.34
N ALA A 18 5.22 3.81 -8.54
CA ALA A 18 6.21 3.94 -9.61
C ALA A 18 6.39 5.42 -10.01
N ASP A 19 7.62 5.81 -10.33
CA ASP A 19 8.00 7.13 -10.79
C ASP A 19 7.63 8.28 -9.84
N VAL A 20 7.41 8.00 -8.56
CA VAL A 20 7.25 9.06 -7.55
C VAL A 20 8.56 9.82 -7.40
N MET A 21 8.46 11.14 -7.34
CA MET A 21 9.59 12.05 -7.10
C MET A 21 9.36 12.85 -5.83
N ILE A 22 10.38 12.87 -4.96
CA ILE A 22 10.41 13.70 -3.76
C ILE A 22 11.62 14.63 -3.88
N TRP A 23 11.36 15.92 -3.92
CA TRP A 23 12.35 16.95 -4.06
C TRP A 23 12.44 17.78 -2.79
N THR A 24 13.66 17.98 -2.31
CA THR A 24 13.94 18.85 -1.15
C THR A 24 14.66 20.15 -1.56
N HIS A 25 14.88 20.34 -2.86
CA HIS A 25 15.41 21.58 -3.39
C HIS A 25 14.93 21.86 -4.81
N GLY A 26 14.97 23.13 -5.17
CA GLY A 26 14.77 23.64 -6.52
C GLY A 26 15.58 24.93 -6.68
N ALA A 27 16.78 24.82 -7.27
CA ALA A 27 17.63 25.95 -7.55
C ALA A 27 18.44 25.65 -8.82
N TRP A 28 18.49 26.60 -9.75
CA TRP A 28 19.29 26.46 -10.96
C TRP A 28 19.87 27.80 -11.45
N LEU A 29 19.10 28.84 -11.41
CA LEU A 29 19.52 30.18 -11.87
C LEU A 29 20.09 31.01 -10.72
N ASP A 30 20.79 32.06 -11.05
CA ASP A 30 21.52 32.88 -10.08
C ASP A 30 20.57 33.67 -9.16
N VAL A 31 20.66 33.41 -7.86
CA VAL A 31 19.85 34.11 -6.85
C VAL A 31 20.22 35.62 -6.73
N LEU A 32 21.43 36.00 -7.13
CA LEU A 32 21.83 37.38 -7.14
C LEU A 32 21.13 38.17 -8.26
N ASP A 33 20.63 37.48 -9.28
CA ASP A 33 19.79 38.04 -10.34
C ASP A 33 18.30 38.00 -9.98
N GLY A 34 17.97 37.58 -8.76
CA GLY A 34 16.59 37.53 -8.25
C GLY A 34 15.82 36.26 -8.60
N PHE A 35 16.47 35.23 -9.12
CA PHE A 35 15.81 33.94 -9.36
C PHE A 35 15.57 33.18 -8.06
N PRO A 36 14.47 32.39 -7.97
CA PRO A 36 14.14 31.65 -6.77
C PRO A 36 15.09 30.46 -6.56
N ALA A 37 15.44 30.22 -5.29
CA ALA A 37 16.03 28.97 -4.84
C ALA A 37 15.22 28.51 -3.63
N ASP A 38 14.66 27.30 -3.73
CA ASP A 38 13.82 26.72 -2.67
C ASP A 38 14.48 25.46 -2.12
N PHE A 39 14.70 25.43 -0.82
CA PHE A 39 15.27 24.30 -0.09
C PHE A 39 14.42 24.04 1.14
N GLY A 40 14.14 22.79 1.42
CA GLY A 40 13.45 22.45 2.65
C GLY A 40 13.03 20.99 2.76
N PRO A 41 12.78 20.56 3.99
CA PRO A 41 12.46 19.17 4.29
C PRO A 41 11.12 18.75 3.71
N VAL A 42 10.99 17.45 3.43
CA VAL A 42 9.70 16.81 3.11
C VAL A 42 9.36 15.83 4.21
N ARG A 43 8.13 15.90 4.72
CA ARG A 43 7.62 15.00 5.73
C ARG A 43 6.33 14.32 5.26
N LEU A 44 6.33 12.99 5.30
CA LEU A 44 5.15 12.17 5.08
C LEU A 44 4.78 11.51 6.40
N GLY A 45 3.56 11.72 6.87
CA GLY A 45 3.02 11.03 8.04
C GLY A 45 2.82 9.53 7.80
N LYS A 46 2.07 8.88 8.69
CA LYS A 46 1.78 7.43 8.58
C LYS A 46 0.64 7.16 7.60
N ASN A 47 0.67 5.98 6.94
CA ASN A 47 -0.38 5.55 6.01
C ASN A 47 -0.61 6.55 4.86
N VAL A 48 0.43 7.16 4.33
CA VAL A 48 0.35 8.03 3.15
C VAL A 48 0.51 7.19 1.89
N TRP A 49 -0.39 7.35 0.93
CA TRP A 49 -0.27 6.72 -0.37
C TRP A 49 0.00 7.76 -1.46
N LEU A 50 1.22 7.74 -1.98
CA LEU A 50 1.65 8.45 -3.19
C LEU A 50 1.59 7.47 -4.36
N PRO A 51 0.56 7.51 -5.22
CA PRO A 51 0.48 6.64 -6.39
C PRO A 51 1.47 7.10 -7.49
N ALA A 52 1.49 6.35 -8.58
CA ALA A 52 2.44 6.55 -9.66
C ALA A 52 2.51 8.02 -10.13
N ARG A 53 3.74 8.47 -10.40
CA ARG A 53 4.06 9.82 -10.92
C ARG A 53 3.65 10.98 -10.03
N SER A 54 3.43 10.75 -8.74
CA SER A 54 3.25 11.85 -7.80
C SER A 54 4.56 12.56 -7.55
N ILE A 55 4.54 13.89 -7.45
CA ILE A 55 5.70 14.73 -7.19
C ILE A 55 5.46 15.50 -5.90
N VAL A 56 6.39 15.42 -4.96
CA VAL A 56 6.37 16.22 -3.73
C VAL A 56 7.48 17.25 -3.80
N LEU A 57 7.12 18.52 -3.63
CA LEU A 57 8.05 19.65 -3.70
C LEU A 57 8.66 19.98 -2.34
N PRO A 58 9.71 20.80 -2.28
CA PRO A 58 10.35 21.22 -1.03
C PRO A 58 9.39 21.86 -0.05
N ASN A 59 9.71 21.80 1.23
CA ASN A 59 8.94 22.40 2.34
C ASN A 59 7.51 21.85 2.51
N VAL A 60 7.22 20.62 2.02
CA VAL A 60 5.89 20.02 2.13
C VAL A 60 5.81 19.03 3.28
N SER A 61 4.75 19.18 4.08
CA SER A 61 4.34 18.20 5.09
C SER A 61 2.98 17.60 4.75
N VAL A 62 2.93 16.26 4.67
CA VAL A 62 1.70 15.51 4.44
C VAL A 62 1.33 14.81 5.74
N GLY A 63 0.13 15.04 6.25
CA GLY A 63 -0.35 14.43 7.48
C GLY A 63 -0.59 12.92 7.37
N ASP A 64 -1.11 12.31 8.42
CA ASP A 64 -1.40 10.87 8.46
C ASP A 64 -2.65 10.50 7.65
N ASN A 65 -2.71 9.25 7.15
CA ASN A 65 -3.88 8.69 6.48
C ASN A 65 -4.31 9.50 5.25
N VAL A 66 -3.35 9.89 4.42
CA VAL A 66 -3.60 10.68 3.21
C VAL A 66 -3.49 9.82 1.96
N VAL A 67 -4.47 9.96 1.09
CA VAL A 67 -4.47 9.33 -0.24
C VAL A 67 -4.34 10.42 -1.30
N ILE A 68 -3.37 10.27 -2.18
CA ILE A 68 -3.12 11.17 -3.29
C ILE A 68 -3.68 10.57 -4.60
N GLY A 69 -4.19 11.41 -5.48
CA GLY A 69 -4.53 11.00 -6.85
C GLY A 69 -3.28 10.79 -7.69
N ILE A 70 -3.34 9.87 -8.64
CA ILE A 70 -2.23 9.63 -9.58
C ILE A 70 -1.80 10.91 -10.31
N ASN A 71 -0.49 11.06 -10.60
CA ASN A 71 0.05 12.17 -11.36
C ASN A 71 -0.20 13.57 -10.74
N SER A 72 -0.17 13.64 -9.39
CA SER A 72 -0.39 14.91 -8.65
C SER A 72 0.91 15.58 -8.30
N ILE A 73 0.91 16.93 -8.26
CA ILE A 73 2.05 17.75 -7.80
C ILE A 73 1.69 18.38 -6.47
N ILE A 74 2.29 17.88 -5.40
CA ILE A 74 2.08 18.30 -4.01
C ILE A 74 3.07 19.44 -3.73
N ASN A 75 2.56 20.67 -3.70
CA ASN A 75 3.34 21.90 -3.52
C ASN A 75 2.92 22.70 -2.28
N ARG A 76 2.19 22.06 -1.37
CA ARG A 76 1.73 22.61 -0.08
C ARG A 76 1.39 21.51 0.88
N ASP A 77 1.32 21.86 2.14
CA ASP A 77 0.92 20.95 3.20
C ASP A 77 -0.48 20.37 2.97
N LEU A 78 -0.64 19.08 3.35
CA LEU A 78 -1.91 18.39 3.27
C LEU A 78 -2.32 17.88 4.66
N PRO A 79 -3.57 18.15 5.09
CA PRO A 79 -4.06 17.71 6.38
C PRO A 79 -4.26 16.20 6.46
N SER A 80 -4.20 15.66 7.67
CA SER A 80 -4.48 14.23 7.92
C SER A 80 -5.88 13.81 7.47
N GLY A 81 -6.01 12.57 7.01
CA GLY A 81 -7.28 11.94 6.66
C GLY A 81 -7.88 12.40 5.33
N CYS A 82 -7.17 13.15 4.50
CA CYS A 82 -7.72 13.70 3.27
C CYS A 82 -7.49 12.81 2.03
N PHE A 83 -8.32 13.05 1.02
CA PHE A 83 -8.03 12.74 -0.38
C PHE A 83 -7.67 14.02 -1.11
N ALA A 84 -6.49 14.05 -1.74
CA ALA A 84 -6.00 15.21 -2.48
C ALA A 84 -5.54 14.78 -3.87
N ALA A 85 -5.71 15.65 -4.87
CA ALA A 85 -5.33 15.32 -6.25
C ALA A 85 -5.08 16.57 -7.09
N GLY A 86 -4.38 16.38 -8.21
CA GLY A 86 -4.22 17.38 -9.26
C GLY A 86 -2.85 18.02 -9.34
N SER A 87 -2.68 18.90 -10.32
CA SER A 87 -1.47 19.68 -10.57
C SER A 87 -1.85 21.16 -10.77
N PRO A 88 -1.67 22.03 -9.77
CA PRO A 88 -1.22 21.75 -8.40
C PRO A 88 -2.22 20.91 -7.58
N CYS A 89 -1.71 20.12 -6.63
CA CYS A 89 -2.52 19.28 -5.80
C CYS A 89 -3.43 20.09 -4.85
N LYS A 90 -4.70 19.68 -4.77
CA LYS A 90 -5.70 20.31 -3.89
C LYS A 90 -6.41 19.22 -3.09
N VAL A 91 -6.80 19.55 -1.87
CA VAL A 91 -7.68 18.70 -1.07
C VAL A 91 -9.05 18.63 -1.75
N ILE A 92 -9.46 17.42 -2.10
CA ILE A 92 -10.77 17.14 -2.74
C ILE A 92 -11.80 16.74 -1.70
N LYS A 93 -11.36 15.96 -0.68
CA LYS A 93 -12.20 15.51 0.43
C LYS A 93 -11.40 15.53 1.72
N GLU A 94 -11.99 16.05 2.78
CA GLU A 94 -11.39 16.08 4.11
C GLU A 94 -11.95 14.96 5.00
N LYS A 95 -11.15 14.47 5.95
CA LYS A 95 -11.55 13.52 7.00
C LYS A 95 -12.24 12.25 6.48
N VAL A 96 -11.79 11.75 5.33
CA VAL A 96 -12.37 10.54 4.71
C VAL A 96 -11.63 9.25 5.04
N TYR A 97 -10.40 9.34 5.57
CA TYR A 97 -9.58 8.18 5.92
C TYR A 97 -9.04 8.24 7.35
N PRO A 98 -8.94 7.07 8.02
CA PRO A 98 -9.50 5.79 7.59
C PRO A 98 -11.03 5.80 7.68
N LYS A 99 -11.70 5.14 6.72
CA LYS A 99 -13.14 4.89 6.80
C LYS A 99 -13.38 3.70 7.74
N LYS A 100 -14.33 3.84 8.67
CA LYS A 100 -14.77 2.70 9.48
C LYS A 100 -15.47 1.67 8.59
N VAL A 101 -15.03 0.43 8.68
CA VAL A 101 -15.60 -0.71 7.98
C VAL A 101 -16.22 -1.64 9.02
N THR A 102 -17.50 -1.96 8.88
CA THR A 102 -18.20 -2.86 9.80
C THR A 102 -17.73 -4.31 9.65
N PRO A 103 -17.91 -5.18 10.67
CA PRO A 103 -17.55 -6.61 10.54
C PRO A 103 -18.23 -7.32 9.37
N SER A 104 -19.46 -6.95 9.04
CA SER A 104 -20.18 -7.50 7.88
C SER A 104 -19.56 -7.06 6.56
N GLU A 105 -19.22 -5.78 6.40
CA GLU A 105 -18.49 -5.27 5.23
C GLU A 105 -17.12 -5.92 5.09
N GLN A 106 -16.37 -6.08 6.20
CA GLN A 106 -15.09 -6.80 6.21
C GLN A 106 -15.25 -8.23 5.71
N SER A 107 -16.28 -8.95 6.20
CA SER A 107 -16.56 -10.31 5.77
C SER A 107 -16.82 -10.39 4.26
N ILE A 108 -17.60 -9.47 3.70
CA ILE A 108 -17.88 -9.40 2.27
C ILE A 108 -16.60 -9.11 1.47
N LEU A 109 -15.80 -8.13 1.92
CA LEU A 109 -14.53 -7.80 1.27
C LEU A 109 -13.57 -8.98 1.23
N ILE A 110 -13.41 -9.68 2.36
CA ILE A 110 -12.53 -10.84 2.45
C ILE A 110 -13.03 -11.99 1.58
N LYS A 111 -14.32 -12.30 1.60
CA LYS A 111 -14.91 -13.31 0.72
C LYS A 111 -14.68 -13.01 -0.76
N ASN A 112 -14.85 -11.76 -1.16
CA ASN A 112 -14.61 -11.33 -2.54
C ASN A 112 -13.13 -11.45 -2.94
N ILE A 113 -12.20 -11.06 -2.04
CA ILE A 113 -10.76 -11.19 -2.30
C ILE A 113 -10.37 -12.66 -2.42
N VAL A 114 -10.81 -13.50 -1.48
CA VAL A 114 -10.52 -14.94 -1.51
C VAL A 114 -11.17 -15.60 -2.72
N GLY A 115 -12.38 -15.20 -3.11
CA GLY A 115 -13.04 -15.68 -4.34
C GLY A 115 -12.18 -15.44 -5.58
N LYS A 116 -11.66 -14.24 -5.75
CA LYS A 116 -10.73 -13.92 -6.85
C LYS A 116 -9.41 -14.73 -6.79
N TRP A 117 -8.97 -15.12 -5.62
CA TRP A 117 -7.83 -16.02 -5.48
C TRP A 117 -8.16 -17.43 -5.97
N TYR A 118 -9.36 -17.94 -5.69
CA TYR A 118 -9.84 -19.21 -6.24
C TYR A 118 -9.90 -19.21 -7.77
N ASP A 119 -10.25 -18.09 -8.40
CA ASP A 119 -10.27 -17.97 -9.87
C ASP A 119 -8.89 -18.21 -10.52
N LEU A 120 -7.81 -18.13 -9.74
CA LEU A 120 -6.43 -18.39 -10.19
C LEU A 120 -5.97 -19.83 -9.99
N HIS A 121 -6.74 -20.67 -9.31
CA HIS A 121 -6.32 -22.02 -8.89
C HIS A 121 -5.97 -22.91 -10.08
N GLU A 122 -6.82 -22.96 -11.09
CA GLU A 122 -6.58 -23.76 -12.30
C GLU A 122 -5.26 -23.36 -12.97
N THR A 123 -5.02 -22.06 -13.12
CA THR A 123 -3.80 -21.55 -13.75
C THR A 123 -2.54 -21.81 -12.94
N LYS A 124 -2.65 -21.94 -11.62
CA LYS A 124 -1.54 -22.16 -10.70
C LYS A 124 -1.36 -23.62 -10.25
N GLY A 125 -2.24 -24.50 -10.69
CA GLY A 125 -2.23 -25.91 -10.26
C GLY A 125 -2.49 -26.07 -8.77
N ILE A 126 -3.40 -25.27 -8.20
CA ILE A 126 -3.78 -25.33 -6.79
C ILE A 126 -5.06 -26.16 -6.67
N ASP A 127 -4.98 -27.31 -6.02
CA ASP A 127 -6.11 -28.22 -5.80
C ASP A 127 -6.29 -28.59 -4.33
N GLY A 128 -7.49 -29.09 -3.98
CA GLY A 128 -7.78 -29.69 -2.68
C GLY A 128 -7.72 -28.73 -1.49
N VAL A 129 -7.91 -27.43 -1.73
CA VAL A 129 -7.88 -26.41 -0.68
C VAL A 129 -9.28 -25.83 -0.41
N GLN A 130 -9.51 -25.46 0.85
CA GLN A 130 -10.71 -24.77 1.29
C GLN A 130 -10.33 -23.57 2.16
N THR A 131 -11.12 -22.52 2.10
CA THR A 131 -10.97 -21.38 3.00
C THR A 131 -12.25 -21.15 3.79
N LYS A 132 -12.09 -20.73 5.06
CA LYS A 132 -13.19 -20.27 5.91
C LYS A 132 -12.80 -18.94 6.53
N TYR A 133 -13.74 -18.02 6.59
CA TYR A 133 -13.57 -16.75 7.30
C TYR A 133 -14.45 -16.74 8.55
N GLU A 134 -13.85 -16.56 9.69
CA GLU A 134 -14.51 -16.50 10.99
C GLU A 134 -13.85 -15.40 11.83
N THR A 135 -14.62 -14.41 12.25
CA THR A 135 -14.24 -13.39 13.25
C THR A 135 -12.80 -12.87 13.10
N GLY A 136 -12.50 -12.19 11.99
CA GLY A 136 -11.16 -11.60 11.76
C GLY A 136 -10.07 -12.58 11.35
N LYS A 137 -10.39 -13.88 11.17
CA LYS A 137 -9.42 -14.91 10.78
C LYS A 137 -9.82 -15.62 9.49
N ILE A 138 -8.85 -15.78 8.58
CA ILE A 138 -9.00 -16.66 7.42
C ILE A 138 -8.30 -17.97 7.75
N LYS A 139 -9.00 -19.09 7.64
CA LYS A 139 -8.44 -20.44 7.72
C LYS A 139 -8.28 -20.99 6.31
N LEU A 140 -7.07 -21.38 5.94
CA LEU A 140 -6.78 -22.17 4.73
C LEU A 140 -6.60 -23.62 5.15
N ILE A 141 -7.41 -24.52 4.60
CA ILE A 141 -7.45 -25.94 4.94
C ILE A 141 -6.93 -26.75 3.75
N GLN A 142 -5.92 -27.58 3.99
CA GLN A 142 -5.24 -28.43 3.01
C GLN A 142 -5.20 -29.87 3.56
N GLY A 143 -6.28 -30.62 3.36
CA GLY A 143 -6.43 -31.92 4.01
C GLY A 143 -6.46 -31.81 5.54
N LYS A 144 -5.42 -32.32 6.23
CA LYS A 144 -5.27 -32.23 7.68
C LYS A 144 -4.54 -30.96 8.15
N ASN A 145 -3.93 -30.23 7.23
CA ASN A 145 -3.12 -29.07 7.53
C ASN A 145 -3.96 -27.79 7.50
N ILE A 146 -3.75 -26.91 8.47
CA ILE A 146 -4.48 -25.65 8.59
C ILE A 146 -3.49 -24.50 8.72
N THR A 147 -3.68 -23.45 7.90
CA THR A 147 -3.02 -22.16 8.04
C THR A 147 -4.07 -21.14 8.50
N ILE A 148 -3.72 -20.33 9.49
CA ILE A 148 -4.59 -19.28 10.03
C ILE A 148 -3.94 -17.93 9.75
N TYR A 149 -4.66 -17.05 9.06
CA TYR A 149 -4.30 -15.65 8.88
C TYR A 149 -5.15 -14.82 9.84
N ASP A 150 -4.55 -14.35 10.89
CA ASP A 150 -5.18 -13.41 11.83
C ASP A 150 -5.05 -11.99 11.25
N ILE A 151 -6.17 -11.48 10.75
CA ILE A 151 -6.20 -10.18 10.06
C ILE A 151 -6.01 -9.03 11.05
N GLU A 152 -6.55 -9.18 12.25
CA GLU A 152 -6.49 -8.15 13.29
C GLU A 152 -5.08 -7.99 13.85
N ASN A 153 -4.48 -9.12 14.25
CA ASN A 153 -3.13 -9.14 14.82
C ASN A 153 -2.01 -9.17 13.77
N ARG A 154 -2.34 -9.29 12.49
CA ARG A 154 -1.38 -9.33 11.37
C ARG A 154 -0.38 -10.48 11.45
N VAL A 155 -0.80 -11.63 11.96
CA VAL A 155 0.04 -12.82 12.10
C VAL A 155 -0.50 -14.00 11.29
N ILE A 156 0.40 -14.91 10.95
CA ILE A 156 0.10 -16.19 10.30
C ILE A 156 0.56 -17.32 11.22
N GLU A 157 -0.28 -18.29 11.42
CA GLU A 157 -0.06 -19.43 12.31
C GLU A 157 -0.34 -20.76 11.61
N GLY A 158 0.23 -21.85 12.11
CA GLY A 158 -0.01 -23.21 11.67
C GLY A 158 0.85 -23.65 10.49
N TYR A 159 0.29 -24.40 9.55
CA TYR A 159 1.04 -24.99 8.44
C TYR A 159 1.29 -23.98 7.32
N VAL A 160 2.57 -23.71 7.05
CA VAL A 160 2.99 -22.73 6.02
C VAL A 160 3.69 -23.46 4.88
N ASN A 161 3.22 -23.24 3.66
CA ASN A 161 3.78 -23.77 2.43
C ASN A 161 3.58 -22.78 1.26
N ASN A 162 3.94 -23.17 0.04
CA ASN A 162 3.83 -22.31 -1.14
C ASN A 162 2.39 -21.82 -1.39
N ILE A 163 1.38 -22.66 -1.16
CA ILE A 163 -0.03 -22.30 -1.37
C ILE A 163 -0.46 -21.25 -0.33
N SER A 164 -0.08 -21.44 0.93
CA SER A 164 -0.39 -20.46 1.97
C SER A 164 0.36 -19.13 1.76
N GLU A 165 1.60 -19.17 1.29
CA GLU A 165 2.35 -17.96 0.95
C GLU A 165 1.77 -17.25 -0.28
N ASP A 166 1.27 -18.01 -1.27
CA ASP A 166 0.56 -17.45 -2.43
C ASP A 166 -0.72 -16.70 -2.02
N LEU A 167 -1.52 -17.28 -1.11
CA LEU A 167 -2.67 -16.58 -0.55
C LEU A 167 -2.24 -15.35 0.24
N ARG A 168 -1.17 -15.43 1.06
CA ARG A 168 -0.65 -14.29 1.82
C ARG A 168 -0.23 -13.14 0.89
N ASP A 169 0.46 -13.43 -0.22
CA ASP A 169 0.84 -12.43 -1.21
C ASP A 169 -0.38 -11.86 -1.95
N PHE A 170 -1.36 -12.69 -2.26
CA PHE A 170 -2.60 -12.24 -2.88
C PHE A 170 -3.40 -11.30 -1.95
N LEU A 171 -3.48 -11.62 -0.66
CA LEU A 171 -4.09 -10.75 0.35
C LEU A 171 -3.36 -9.41 0.41
N ARG A 172 -2.01 -9.40 0.43
CA ARG A 172 -1.19 -8.19 0.40
C ARG A 172 -1.49 -7.31 -0.81
N ARG A 173 -1.57 -7.90 -2.00
CA ARG A 173 -1.89 -7.17 -3.25
C ARG A 173 -3.27 -6.52 -3.22
N ASN A 174 -4.18 -7.08 -2.42
CA ASN A 174 -5.51 -6.53 -2.18
C ASN A 174 -5.62 -5.69 -0.90
N GLY A 175 -4.49 -5.25 -0.32
CA GLY A 175 -4.43 -4.33 0.81
C GLY A 175 -4.47 -4.98 2.19
N ILE A 176 -4.60 -6.31 2.30
CA ILE A 176 -4.54 -7.04 3.56
C ILE A 176 -3.12 -7.52 3.78
N LYS A 177 -2.35 -6.78 4.59
CA LYS A 177 -0.91 -7.03 4.78
C LYS A 177 -0.66 -7.81 6.06
N ILE A 178 -0.05 -9.00 5.94
CA ILE A 178 0.45 -9.81 7.05
C ILE A 178 1.96 -9.96 6.84
N TYR A 179 2.74 -9.26 7.64
CA TYR A 179 4.19 -9.26 7.57
C TYR A 179 4.77 -10.38 8.42
N THR A 180 5.82 -11.01 7.91
CA THR A 180 6.61 -12.04 8.61
C THR A 180 8.09 -11.80 8.26
N ASP A 181 8.98 -12.60 8.82
CA ASP A 181 10.39 -12.71 8.44
C ASP A 181 10.61 -13.23 7.01
N ARG A 182 9.57 -13.86 6.42
CA ARG A 182 9.61 -14.38 5.04
C ARG A 182 9.14 -13.33 4.04
N GLY A 183 9.81 -13.22 2.91
CA GLY A 183 9.38 -12.41 1.78
C GLY A 183 7.98 -12.83 1.26
N PHE A 184 7.35 -11.95 0.52
CA PHE A 184 6.10 -12.29 -0.19
C PHE A 184 6.43 -13.06 -1.47
N THR A 185 5.82 -14.22 -1.63
CA THR A 185 6.00 -15.08 -2.82
C THR A 185 4.66 -15.49 -3.39
N SER A 186 4.55 -15.43 -4.71
CA SER A 186 3.40 -15.96 -5.46
C SER A 186 3.80 -17.22 -6.20
N MET A 187 2.88 -18.15 -6.30
CA MET A 187 3.01 -19.26 -7.25
C MET A 187 2.88 -18.74 -8.68
N THR A 188 3.78 -19.18 -9.54
CA THR A 188 3.73 -18.87 -10.98
C THR A 188 2.66 -19.71 -11.67
N PRO A 189 1.97 -19.18 -12.69
CA PRO A 189 1.09 -19.98 -13.52
C PRO A 189 1.82 -21.17 -14.18
N THR A 190 1.16 -22.31 -14.27
CA THR A 190 1.76 -23.56 -14.78
C THR A 190 2.28 -23.44 -16.23
N TRP A 191 1.69 -22.56 -17.03
CA TRP A 191 2.12 -22.31 -18.41
C TRP A 191 3.43 -21.50 -18.52
N MET A 192 3.86 -20.83 -17.45
CA MET A 192 5.14 -20.12 -17.38
C MET A 192 6.33 -21.05 -17.12
N ASN A 193 6.07 -22.27 -16.71
CA ASN A 193 7.11 -23.26 -16.36
C ASN A 193 7.40 -24.24 -17.51
N LYS A 194 6.93 -23.93 -18.74
CA LYS A 194 7.13 -24.75 -19.92
C LYS A 194 8.26 -24.22 -20.79
#